data_4af9963342de1498a4758d702601386e
#
_entry.id   4af9963342de1498a4758d702601386e
#
_cell.length_a   1.000
_cell.length_b   1.000
_cell.length_c   1.000
_cell.angle_alpha   90.00
_cell.angle_beta   90.00
_cell.angle_gamma   90.00
#
_symmetry.space_group_name_H-M   'P 1'
#
loop_
_entity.id
_entity.type
_entity.pdbx_description
1 polymer ?
#
loop_
_entity_poly.entity_id
_entity_poly.type
_entity_poly.pdbx_seq_one_letter_code
_entity_poly.pdbx_strand_id
1 'polypeptide(L)'
;MKLISLTRRHLPGHLLLILLAASLAACGALPGRGDLEDKTVLTDRPVDKAQMLSLVNSYRQQHGLPALRHDPALDTVSQKMARHIAERDSMDTWAHSAFGLSQRLDKAGYANYAGAENLGAGYADLPAAFRGWQGSAGHNKNLLNPYVTRIGIARTNRNTGKWRNFWVMTLARPYEDGRPVVP
;
A
#
# COMPACT_ATOMS: atom_id res chain seq x y z
N MET A 1 7.63 -29.74 90.28
CA MET A 1 7.20 -29.41 91.66
C MET A 1 6.82 -27.94 91.70
N LYS A 2 5.67 -27.64 92.21
CA LYS A 2 4.98 -26.40 92.58
C LYS A 2 4.12 -25.74 91.42
N LEU A 3 2.85 -26.04 91.64
CA LEU A 3 1.65 -25.28 91.39
C LEU A 3 1.70 -23.89 92.06
N ILE A 4 0.90 -22.97 91.58
CA ILE A 4 0.02 -21.99 92.24
C ILE A 4 -0.53 -21.10 91.11
N SER A 5 -1.76 -21.18 90.77
CA SER A 5 -3.06 -20.77 91.32
C SER A 5 -3.47 -19.37 90.86
N LEU A 6 -4.58 -19.38 90.11
CA LEU A 6 -5.75 -18.46 90.03
C LEU A 6 -5.61 -17.03 90.54
N THR A 7 -6.07 -16.12 89.72
CA THR A 7 -7.23 -15.28 90.10
C THR A 7 -7.95 -14.63 88.94
N ARG A 8 -9.21 -14.87 88.83
CA ARG A 8 -10.25 -14.19 88.03
C ARG A 8 -10.46 -12.79 88.59
N ARG A 9 -10.52 -11.78 87.66
CA ARG A 9 -11.27 -10.57 88.00
C ARG A 9 -12.11 -10.14 86.81
N HIS A 10 -13.36 -9.93 87.07
CA HIS A 10 -14.44 -9.53 86.20
C HIS A 10 -14.49 -8.02 85.96
N LEU A 11 -14.88 -7.62 84.74
CA LEU A 11 -15.82 -6.57 84.31
C LEU A 11 -15.34 -5.09 84.40
N PRO A 12 -15.87 -4.17 83.56
CA PRO A 12 -17.06 -4.23 82.69
C PRO A 12 -16.85 -3.66 81.25
N GLY A 13 -17.86 -3.91 80.50
CA GLY A 13 -18.07 -3.57 79.13
C GLY A 13 -17.94 -2.10 78.76
N HIS A 14 -17.30 -1.91 77.61
CA HIS A 14 -17.49 -0.71 76.80
C HIS A 14 -17.93 -1.15 75.41
N LEU A 15 -19.17 -0.77 75.16
CA LEU A 15 -19.82 -0.87 73.88
C LEU A 15 -19.02 -0.04 72.84
N LEU A 16 -18.16 -0.69 72.03
CA LEU A 16 -17.46 -0.03 70.99
C LEU A 16 -18.31 -0.10 69.71
N LEU A 17 -18.94 1.00 69.40
CA LEU A 17 -19.67 1.21 68.15
C LEU A 17 -18.64 1.13 66.98
N ILE A 18 -18.63 0.00 66.25
CA ILE A 18 -17.85 -0.10 65.03
C ILE A 18 -18.64 0.57 63.91
N LEU A 19 -18.28 1.80 63.65
CA LEU A 19 -18.66 2.51 62.41
C LEU A 19 -18.00 1.81 61.22
N LEU A 20 -18.80 0.99 60.51
CA LEU A 20 -18.42 0.39 59.27
C LEU A 20 -18.39 1.48 58.19
N ALA A 21 -17.21 2.09 57.98
CA ALA A 21 -16.97 2.97 56.84
C ALA A 21 -16.98 2.11 55.58
N ALA A 22 -18.12 2.07 54.88
CA ALA A 22 -18.21 1.54 53.54
C ALA A 22 -17.42 2.46 52.61
N SER A 23 -16.15 2.13 52.38
CA SER A 23 -15.38 2.70 51.27
C SER A 23 -15.95 2.16 49.95
N LEU A 24 -16.82 2.95 49.34
CA LEU A 24 -17.14 2.78 47.91
C LEU A 24 -15.81 2.98 47.11
N ALA A 25 -15.15 1.88 46.80
CA ALA A 25 -14.17 1.85 45.75
C ALA A 25 -14.92 2.13 44.44
N ALA A 26 -15.02 3.40 44.07
CA ALA A 26 -15.36 3.79 42.73
C ALA A 26 -14.21 3.27 41.82
N CYS A 27 -14.39 2.04 41.30
CA CYS A 27 -13.68 1.63 40.11
C CYS A 27 -14.12 2.58 39.00
N GLY A 28 -13.47 3.76 38.93
CA GLY A 28 -13.46 4.55 37.72
C GLY A 28 -12.80 3.67 36.67
N ALA A 29 -13.62 3.01 35.85
CA ALA A 29 -13.14 2.48 34.58
C ALA A 29 -12.49 3.67 33.88
N LEU A 30 -11.17 3.67 33.83
CA LEU A 30 -10.44 4.53 32.90
C LEU A 30 -11.13 4.31 31.55
N PRO A 31 -11.54 5.38 30.81
CA PRO A 31 -12.05 5.19 29.47
C PRO A 31 -11.00 4.37 28.76
N GLY A 32 -11.39 3.19 28.30
CA GLY A 32 -10.51 2.30 27.58
C GLY A 32 -9.77 3.15 26.58
N ARG A 33 -8.48 2.96 26.54
CA ARG A 33 -7.62 3.47 25.45
C ARG A 33 -8.23 2.84 24.21
N GLY A 34 -9.25 3.58 23.66
CA GLY A 34 -9.94 3.14 22.46
C GLY A 34 -8.84 2.79 21.49
N ASP A 35 -8.86 1.58 21.00
CA ASP A 35 -8.00 1.13 19.92
C ASP A 35 -8.13 2.20 18.84
N LEU A 36 -7.16 3.10 18.80
CA LEU A 36 -6.91 3.90 17.63
C LEU A 36 -6.44 2.87 16.61
N GLU A 37 -7.41 2.12 16.05
CA GLU A 37 -7.15 1.39 14.82
C GLU A 37 -6.49 2.41 13.90
N ASP A 38 -5.21 2.21 13.65
CA ASP A 38 -4.40 3.11 12.83
C ASP A 38 -5.00 3.05 11.43
N LYS A 39 -6.00 3.93 11.22
CA LYS A 39 -6.85 3.92 10.03
C LYS A 39 -5.96 4.00 8.81
N THR A 40 -6.05 3.01 7.96
CA THR A 40 -5.30 3.01 6.70
C THR A 40 -5.67 4.24 5.87
N VAL A 41 -4.66 5.05 5.59
CA VAL A 41 -4.77 6.24 4.74
C VAL A 41 -3.95 6.03 3.49
N LEU A 42 -4.59 6.22 2.33
CA LEU A 42 -3.95 6.19 1.03
C LEU A 42 -3.75 7.62 0.53
N THR A 43 -2.56 7.91 0.02
CA THR A 43 -2.22 9.22 -0.54
C THR A 43 -1.57 9.03 -1.91
N ASP A 44 -2.18 9.58 -2.95
CA ASP A 44 -1.53 9.64 -4.26
C ASP A 44 -0.36 10.62 -4.21
N ARG A 45 0.73 10.24 -4.82
CA ARG A 45 1.95 11.05 -4.87
C ARG A 45 2.28 11.40 -6.32
N PRO A 46 2.64 12.65 -6.57
CA PRO A 46 3.09 13.03 -7.91
C PRO A 46 4.33 12.23 -8.30
N VAL A 47 4.43 11.92 -9.58
CA VAL A 47 5.61 11.29 -10.19
C VAL A 47 6.15 12.22 -11.26
N ASP A 48 7.47 12.43 -11.26
CA ASP A 48 8.13 13.19 -12.30
C ASP A 48 8.08 12.43 -13.64
N LYS A 49 7.23 12.92 -14.56
CA LYS A 49 7.01 12.32 -15.89
C LYS A 49 8.20 12.51 -16.83
N ALA A 50 8.91 13.62 -16.70
CA ALA A 50 10.12 13.87 -17.48
C ALA A 50 11.24 12.91 -17.08
N GLN A 51 11.44 12.69 -15.78
CA GLN A 51 12.38 11.70 -15.27
C GLN A 51 12.00 10.28 -15.72
N MET A 52 10.70 9.91 -15.65
CA MET A 52 10.21 8.63 -16.15
C MET A 52 10.57 8.42 -17.62
N LEU A 53 10.23 9.39 -18.50
CA LEU A 53 10.52 9.29 -19.91
C LEU A 53 12.03 9.21 -20.17
N SER A 54 12.83 9.98 -19.48
CA SER A 54 14.29 9.93 -19.58
C SER A 54 14.84 8.54 -19.25
N LEU A 55 14.45 7.97 -18.12
CA LEU A 55 14.90 6.64 -17.70
C LEU A 55 14.51 5.56 -18.70
N VAL A 56 13.20 5.50 -19.03
CA VAL A 56 12.68 4.45 -19.92
C VAL A 56 13.20 4.60 -21.34
N ASN A 57 13.21 5.81 -21.91
CA ASN A 57 13.60 6.02 -23.29
C ASN A 57 15.11 5.88 -23.50
N SER A 58 15.94 6.28 -22.53
CA SER A 58 17.38 6.00 -22.59
C SER A 58 17.65 4.50 -22.58
N TYR A 59 16.93 3.75 -21.76
CA TYR A 59 17.07 2.29 -21.70
C TYR A 59 16.58 1.62 -23.00
N ARG A 60 15.44 2.04 -23.53
CA ARG A 60 14.93 1.54 -24.82
C ARG A 60 15.88 1.85 -25.98
N GLN A 61 16.45 3.05 -26.02
CA GLN A 61 17.45 3.43 -27.00
C GLN A 61 18.68 2.52 -26.97
N GLN A 62 19.19 2.16 -25.79
CA GLN A 62 20.30 1.20 -25.64
C GLN A 62 20.00 -0.18 -26.22
N HIS A 63 18.70 -0.51 -26.37
CA HIS A 63 18.20 -1.76 -26.95
C HIS A 63 17.65 -1.59 -28.39
N GLY A 64 17.92 -0.45 -29.04
CA GLY A 64 17.50 -0.21 -30.41
C GLY A 64 15.99 0.00 -30.58
N LEU A 65 15.27 0.32 -29.52
CA LEU A 65 13.81 0.48 -29.56
C LEU A 65 13.39 1.95 -29.63
N PRO A 66 12.27 2.26 -30.33
CA PRO A 66 11.72 3.60 -30.37
C PRO A 66 11.35 4.14 -29.00
N ALA A 67 11.47 5.45 -28.83
CA ALA A 67 11.05 6.15 -27.63
C ALA A 67 9.52 6.10 -27.46
N LEU A 68 9.08 6.02 -26.21
CA LEU A 68 7.67 6.14 -25.81
C LEU A 68 7.30 7.60 -25.56
N ARG A 69 6.02 7.91 -25.74
CA ARG A 69 5.44 9.21 -25.39
C ARG A 69 4.61 9.09 -24.13
N HIS A 70 4.64 10.11 -23.28
CA HIS A 70 3.78 10.17 -22.10
C HIS A 70 2.31 10.31 -22.52
N ASP A 71 1.43 9.59 -21.80
CA ASP A 71 -0.02 9.64 -22.01
C ASP A 71 -0.74 9.79 -20.66
N PRO A 72 -1.39 10.94 -20.39
CA PRO A 72 -2.12 11.17 -19.15
C PRO A 72 -3.29 10.20 -18.91
N ALA A 73 -3.88 9.63 -19.96
CA ALA A 73 -4.92 8.62 -19.81
C ALA A 73 -4.35 7.34 -19.16
N LEU A 74 -3.12 6.96 -19.53
CA LEU A 74 -2.42 5.84 -18.91
C LEU A 74 -1.97 6.15 -17.46
N ASP A 75 -1.69 7.42 -17.12
CA ASP A 75 -1.49 7.81 -15.72
C ASP A 75 -2.75 7.51 -14.89
N THR A 76 -3.92 7.82 -15.42
CA THR A 76 -5.22 7.58 -14.77
C THR A 76 -5.47 6.08 -14.56
N VAL A 77 -5.16 5.25 -15.56
CA VAL A 77 -5.25 3.78 -15.45
C VAL A 77 -4.29 3.26 -14.40
N SER A 78 -3.04 3.73 -14.44
CA SER A 78 -2.00 3.39 -13.45
C SER A 78 -2.40 3.80 -12.04
N GLN A 79 -3.00 5.00 -11.86
CA GLN A 79 -3.39 5.50 -10.54
C GLN A 79 -4.49 4.64 -9.90
N LYS A 80 -5.49 4.23 -10.68
CA LYS A 80 -6.53 3.33 -10.18
C LYS A 80 -5.95 2.00 -9.72
N MET A 81 -4.97 1.47 -10.46
CA MET A 81 -4.30 0.23 -10.08
C MET A 81 -3.36 0.40 -8.89
N ALA A 82 -2.63 1.51 -8.79
CA ALA A 82 -1.78 1.81 -7.64
C ALA A 82 -2.59 1.91 -6.35
N ARG A 83 -3.78 2.54 -6.39
CA ARG A 83 -4.72 2.54 -5.27
C ARG A 83 -5.21 1.14 -4.93
N HIS A 84 -5.63 0.35 -5.94
CA HIS A 84 -6.12 -1.01 -5.75
C HIS A 84 -5.12 -1.91 -5.01
N ILE A 85 -3.85 -1.92 -5.43
CA ILE A 85 -2.82 -2.72 -4.75
C ILE A 85 -2.41 -2.14 -3.39
N ALA A 86 -2.49 -0.81 -3.21
CA ALA A 86 -2.26 -0.17 -1.93
C ALA A 86 -3.38 -0.48 -0.91
N GLU A 87 -4.65 -0.50 -1.31
CA GLU A 87 -5.79 -0.90 -0.46
C GLU A 87 -5.62 -2.32 0.07
N ARG A 88 -5.14 -3.21 -0.76
CA ARG A 88 -4.93 -4.63 -0.44
C ARG A 88 -3.61 -4.91 0.28
N ASP A 89 -2.68 -3.95 0.31
CA ASP A 89 -1.29 -4.15 0.72
C ASP A 89 -0.65 -5.37 0.02
N SER A 90 -1.01 -5.58 -1.25
CA SER A 90 -0.62 -6.76 -2.03
C SER A 90 -0.60 -6.46 -3.53
N MET A 91 0.41 -7.01 -4.21
CA MET A 91 0.50 -7.01 -5.68
C MET A 91 -0.15 -8.27 -6.30
N ASP A 92 -0.51 -9.24 -5.47
CA ASP A 92 -1.21 -10.47 -5.93
C ASP A 92 -2.69 -10.15 -6.16
N THR A 93 -3.03 -9.90 -7.41
CA THR A 93 -4.38 -9.57 -7.85
C THR A 93 -4.61 -9.98 -9.30
N TRP A 94 -5.76 -10.55 -9.56
CA TRP A 94 -6.19 -10.87 -10.92
C TRP A 94 -6.21 -9.63 -11.84
N ALA A 95 -6.46 -8.43 -11.28
CA ALA A 95 -6.46 -7.18 -12.03
C ALA A 95 -5.11 -6.90 -12.74
N HIS A 96 -4.01 -7.52 -12.29
CA HIS A 96 -2.68 -7.46 -12.92
C HIS A 96 -2.49 -8.48 -14.06
N SER A 97 -3.41 -9.42 -14.26
CA SER A 97 -3.35 -10.30 -15.42
C SER A 97 -3.50 -9.53 -16.73
N ALA A 98 -3.05 -10.11 -17.85
CA ALA A 98 -3.20 -9.50 -19.17
C ALA A 98 -4.67 -9.15 -19.48
N PHE A 99 -5.59 -10.05 -19.10
CA PHE A 99 -7.03 -9.82 -19.26
C PHE A 99 -7.55 -8.71 -18.32
N GLY A 100 -7.08 -8.68 -17.06
CA GLY A 100 -7.42 -7.62 -16.13
C GLY A 100 -6.95 -6.23 -16.59
N LEU A 101 -5.74 -6.14 -17.16
CA LEU A 101 -5.25 -4.91 -17.78
C LEU A 101 -6.12 -4.50 -18.96
N SER A 102 -6.42 -5.42 -19.89
CA SER A 102 -7.32 -5.14 -21.02
C SER A 102 -8.65 -4.57 -20.56
N GLN A 103 -9.31 -5.22 -19.61
CA GLN A 103 -10.58 -4.71 -19.06
C GLN A 103 -10.45 -3.31 -18.43
N ARG A 104 -9.34 -2.98 -17.80
CA ARG A 104 -9.12 -1.65 -17.20
C ARG A 104 -8.89 -0.59 -18.26
N LEU A 105 -8.19 -0.92 -19.35
CA LEU A 105 -8.02 -0.04 -20.52
C LEU A 105 -9.38 0.20 -21.19
N ASP A 106 -10.16 -0.86 -21.44
CA ASP A 106 -11.49 -0.77 -22.05
C ASP A 106 -12.44 0.09 -21.21
N LYS A 107 -12.48 -0.12 -19.87
CA LYS A 107 -13.28 0.72 -18.94
C LYS A 107 -12.83 2.18 -18.91
N ALA A 108 -11.60 2.46 -19.27
CA ALA A 108 -11.07 3.82 -19.41
C ALA A 108 -11.36 4.44 -20.79
N GLY A 109 -12.01 3.70 -21.69
CA GLY A 109 -12.21 4.11 -23.09
C GLY A 109 -10.92 4.13 -23.90
N TYR A 110 -9.89 3.39 -23.47
CA TYR A 110 -8.57 3.38 -24.10
C TYR A 110 -8.45 2.21 -25.07
N ALA A 111 -8.97 2.40 -26.28
CA ALA A 111 -8.88 1.42 -27.34
C ALA A 111 -7.42 1.24 -27.79
N ASN A 112 -6.91 0.00 -27.78
CA ASN A 112 -5.49 -0.26 -27.99
C ASN A 112 -5.21 -1.59 -28.69
N TYR A 113 -4.05 -1.69 -29.35
CA TYR A 113 -3.53 -2.91 -29.95
C TYR A 113 -2.62 -3.71 -29.03
N ALA A 114 -1.99 -3.05 -28.08
CA ALA A 114 -1.04 -3.67 -27.17
C ALA A 114 -1.08 -2.97 -25.81
N GLY A 115 -0.93 -3.74 -24.74
CA GLY A 115 -0.82 -3.26 -23.38
C GLY A 115 0.18 -4.07 -22.56
N ALA A 116 0.87 -3.43 -21.64
CA ALA A 116 1.76 -4.06 -20.68
C ALA A 116 1.74 -3.26 -19.37
N GLU A 117 2.03 -3.91 -18.26
CA GLU A 117 2.01 -3.25 -16.96
C GLU A 117 3.12 -3.76 -16.05
N ASN A 118 3.75 -2.86 -15.33
CA ASN A 118 4.70 -3.15 -14.28
C ASN A 118 4.20 -2.64 -12.94
N LEU A 119 4.08 -3.53 -11.98
CA LEU A 119 3.81 -3.19 -10.59
C LEU A 119 5.11 -3.13 -9.79
N GLY A 120 5.09 -2.36 -8.71
CA GLY A 120 6.20 -2.30 -7.76
C GLY A 120 5.73 -1.87 -6.38
N ALA A 121 6.26 -2.48 -5.33
CA ALA A 121 5.98 -2.12 -3.96
C ALA A 121 7.27 -1.94 -3.15
N GLY A 122 7.26 -0.99 -2.21
CA GLY A 122 8.37 -0.72 -1.30
C GLY A 122 9.48 0.17 -1.85
N TYR A 123 9.52 0.45 -3.13
CA TYR A 123 10.54 1.33 -3.71
C TYR A 123 10.37 2.78 -3.25
N ALA A 124 11.45 3.40 -2.77
CA ALA A 124 11.42 4.74 -2.20
C ALA A 124 11.17 5.83 -3.26
N ASP A 125 11.73 5.65 -4.45
CA ASP A 125 11.70 6.63 -5.55
C ASP A 125 11.57 5.94 -6.91
N LEU A 126 11.37 6.75 -7.95
CA LEU A 126 11.21 6.27 -9.32
C LEU A 126 12.46 5.56 -9.85
N PRO A 127 13.69 6.05 -9.66
CA PRO A 127 14.89 5.33 -10.06
C PRO A 127 15.00 3.93 -9.42
N ALA A 128 14.63 3.79 -8.15
CA ALA A 128 14.63 2.50 -7.47
C ALA A 128 13.58 1.54 -8.05
N ALA A 129 12.36 2.01 -8.31
CA ALA A 129 11.33 1.22 -8.96
C ALA A 129 11.77 0.78 -10.37
N PHE A 130 12.35 1.69 -11.14
CA PHE A 130 12.85 1.41 -12.48
C PHE A 130 13.95 0.33 -12.47
N ARG A 131 14.96 0.45 -11.60
CA ARG A 131 15.97 -0.60 -11.43
C ARG A 131 15.38 -1.95 -11.04
N GLY A 132 14.38 -1.96 -10.15
CA GLY A 132 13.67 -3.18 -9.78
C GLY A 132 12.97 -3.84 -10.98
N TRP A 133 12.35 -3.05 -11.85
CA TRP A 133 11.73 -3.55 -13.08
C TRP A 133 12.76 -4.04 -14.10
N GLN A 134 13.90 -3.35 -14.26
CA GLN A 134 14.99 -3.83 -15.10
C GLN A 134 15.55 -5.18 -14.65
N GLY A 135 15.68 -5.39 -13.34
CA GLY A 135 16.19 -6.62 -12.74
C GLY A 135 15.22 -7.81 -12.76
N SER A 136 13.97 -7.60 -13.16
CA SER A 136 12.92 -8.65 -13.21
C SER A 136 12.63 -9.02 -14.67
N ALA A 137 12.84 -10.27 -15.05
CA ALA A 137 12.68 -10.72 -16.44
C ALA A 137 11.31 -10.37 -17.04
N GLY A 138 10.22 -10.55 -16.28
CA GLY A 138 8.86 -10.22 -16.72
C GLY A 138 8.65 -8.71 -16.90
N HIS A 139 9.06 -7.91 -15.93
CA HIS A 139 8.93 -6.46 -16.00
C HIS A 139 9.86 -5.85 -17.05
N ASN A 140 11.06 -6.39 -17.19
CA ASN A 140 12.01 -5.96 -18.22
C ASN A 140 11.48 -6.20 -19.63
N LYS A 141 10.83 -7.36 -19.86
CA LYS A 141 10.12 -7.64 -21.12
C LYS A 141 9.08 -6.56 -21.44
N ASN A 142 8.38 -6.04 -20.45
CA ASN A 142 7.40 -4.97 -20.62
C ASN A 142 8.08 -3.64 -20.97
N LEU A 143 9.19 -3.27 -20.30
CA LEU A 143 9.96 -2.06 -20.62
C LEU A 143 10.49 -2.08 -22.06
N LEU A 144 10.86 -3.26 -22.54
CA LEU A 144 11.43 -3.49 -23.88
C LEU A 144 10.38 -3.98 -24.89
N ASN A 145 9.08 -3.89 -24.58
CA ASN A 145 8.03 -4.29 -25.50
C ASN A 145 8.07 -3.40 -26.77
N PRO A 146 8.31 -3.98 -27.98
CA PRO A 146 8.42 -3.21 -29.22
C PRO A 146 7.07 -2.72 -29.74
N TYR A 147 5.97 -3.29 -29.23
CA TYR A 147 4.63 -3.00 -29.73
C TYR A 147 3.96 -1.81 -29.05
N VAL A 148 4.47 -1.32 -27.93
CA VAL A 148 3.91 -0.16 -27.21
C VAL A 148 4.54 1.15 -27.68
N THR A 149 3.77 2.25 -27.61
CA THR A 149 4.19 3.59 -28.04
C THR A 149 3.94 4.66 -26.98
N ARG A 150 3.11 4.36 -26.00
CA ARG A 150 2.71 5.29 -24.94
C ARG A 150 2.99 4.71 -23.57
N ILE A 151 3.17 5.59 -22.59
CA ILE A 151 3.48 5.23 -21.22
C ILE A 151 2.82 6.18 -20.22
N GLY A 152 2.28 5.63 -19.15
CA GLY A 152 1.82 6.35 -17.96
C GLY A 152 2.37 5.72 -16.69
N ILE A 153 2.41 6.50 -15.61
CA ILE A 153 2.89 6.04 -14.32
C ILE A 153 2.17 6.74 -13.18
N ALA A 154 1.94 6.02 -12.10
CA ALA A 154 1.39 6.55 -10.87
C ALA A 154 2.04 5.92 -9.63
N ARG A 155 1.88 6.62 -8.51
CA ARG A 155 2.30 6.16 -7.20
C ARG A 155 1.24 6.47 -6.16
N THR A 156 0.91 5.48 -5.33
CA THR A 156 0.09 5.65 -4.12
C THR A 156 0.91 5.24 -2.90
N ASN A 157 0.87 6.05 -1.87
CA ASN A 157 1.44 5.74 -0.57
C ASN A 157 0.35 5.22 0.37
N ARG A 158 0.74 4.30 1.25
CA ARG A 158 -0.05 3.78 2.36
C ARG A 158 0.69 4.06 3.67
N ASN A 159 -0.01 4.54 4.71
CA ASN A 159 0.59 4.87 6.00
C ASN A 159 0.84 3.66 6.90
N THR A 160 0.17 2.53 6.67
CA THR A 160 0.25 1.28 7.44
C THR A 160 0.62 0.09 6.56
N GLY A 161 0.78 -1.11 7.12
CA GLY A 161 0.98 -2.35 6.39
C GLY A 161 2.43 -2.65 6.03
N LYS A 162 2.61 -3.70 5.23
CA LYS A 162 3.93 -4.24 4.82
C LYS A 162 4.66 -3.30 3.87
N TRP A 163 3.92 -2.74 2.89
CA TRP A 163 4.47 -1.87 1.86
C TRP A 163 3.97 -0.43 2.08
N ARG A 164 4.84 0.54 1.83
CA ARG A 164 4.51 1.96 2.00
C ARG A 164 4.30 2.69 0.69
N ASN A 165 4.91 2.19 -0.37
CA ASN A 165 4.91 2.80 -1.69
C ASN A 165 4.46 1.77 -2.71
N PHE A 166 3.46 2.13 -3.50
CA PHE A 166 2.93 1.29 -4.57
C PHE A 166 3.04 2.02 -5.89
N TRP A 167 3.77 1.43 -6.81
CA TRP A 167 4.08 1.99 -8.12
C TRP A 167 3.41 1.18 -9.21
N VAL A 168 2.86 1.86 -10.20
CA VAL A 168 2.30 1.22 -11.38
C VAL A 168 2.72 1.99 -12.61
N MET A 169 3.27 1.29 -13.59
CA MET A 169 3.59 1.80 -14.91
C MET A 169 2.76 1.03 -15.93
N THR A 170 1.94 1.73 -16.69
CA THR A 170 1.14 1.15 -17.78
C THR A 170 1.69 1.61 -19.11
N LEU A 171 1.91 0.66 -20.01
CA LEU A 171 2.38 0.89 -21.38
C LEU A 171 1.29 0.42 -22.34
N ALA A 172 1.07 1.15 -23.43
CA ALA A 172 0.09 0.75 -24.42
C ALA A 172 0.41 1.29 -25.82
N ARG A 173 -0.29 0.75 -26.83
CA ARG A 173 -0.35 1.31 -28.18
C ARG A 173 -1.81 1.60 -28.51
N PRO A 174 -2.27 2.85 -28.47
CA PRO A 174 -3.64 3.19 -28.84
C PRO A 174 -3.87 2.98 -30.34
N TYR A 175 -5.13 2.82 -30.75
CA TYR A 175 -5.49 2.64 -32.14
C TYR A 175 -5.05 3.81 -33.03
N GLU A 176 -5.02 5.02 -32.50
CA GLU A 176 -4.55 6.22 -33.20
C GLU A 176 -3.07 6.16 -33.63
N ASP A 177 -2.25 5.36 -32.94
CA ASP A 177 -0.83 5.16 -33.29
C ASP A 177 -0.66 4.07 -34.38
N GLY A 178 -1.74 3.54 -34.95
CA GLY A 178 -1.76 2.52 -35.97
C GLY A 178 -1.37 1.12 -35.48
N ARG A 179 -1.58 0.11 -36.31
CA ARG A 179 -1.22 -1.27 -35.98
C ARG A 179 0.30 -1.43 -35.81
N PRO A 180 0.77 -2.26 -34.87
CA PRO A 180 2.19 -2.57 -34.80
C PRO A 180 2.63 -3.30 -36.05
N VAL A 181 3.77 -2.92 -36.57
CA VAL A 181 4.47 -3.68 -37.62
C VAL A 181 5.16 -4.84 -36.90
N VAL A 182 4.77 -6.06 -37.25
CA VAL A 182 5.42 -7.28 -36.74
C VAL A 182 6.64 -7.51 -37.62
N PRO A 183 7.86 -7.57 -37.04
CA PRO A 183 9.07 -7.85 -37.80
C PRO A 183 9.09 -9.26 -38.40
#